data_6859155e27073e0e2e9a935ee0d92db4
#
_entry.id   6859155e27073e0e2e9a935ee0d92db4
#
_cell.length_a   1.000
_cell.length_b   1.000
_cell.length_c   1.000
_cell.angle_alpha   90.00
_cell.angle_beta   90.00
_cell.angle_gamma   90.00
#
_symmetry.space_group_name_H-M   'P 1'
#
loop_
_entity.id
_entity.type
_entity.pdbx_description
1 polymer ?
#
loop_
_entity_poly.entity_id
_entity_poly.type
_entity_poly.pdbx_seq_one_letter_code
_entity_poly.pdbx_strand_id
1 'polypeptide(L)'
;MSSSGSKVFPTFRVVIVYEDFRTAAQAKRAYDFLAANLTHEWQLTSQMWKFELLRIPELRDMAAEDAAMANLIIVSCHGDQELPADVTDWVEMWQGDKGEPVALVALFDRPPEQAQHARTTQAYLERVAKRGRMEFFTWPEGLPELEILVPDRASVTAAEPLCQAA
;
A
#
# COMPACT_ATOMS: atom_id res chain seq x y z
N MET A 1 23.23 30.89 -9.33
CA MET A 1 23.05 30.62 -9.31
C MET A 1 22.75 29.76 -8.92
N SER A 2 22.70 29.47 -8.77
CA SER A 2 22.58 28.88 -8.37
C SER A 2 21.95 28.00 -8.25
N SER A 3 21.83 27.62 -8.44
CA SER A 3 21.29 26.86 -8.50
C SER A 3 21.05 26.06 -7.86
N SER A 4 20.90 25.96 -7.56
CA SER A 4 20.68 25.41 -6.82
C SER A 4 20.60 24.22 -6.72
N GLY A 5 20.73 23.77 -6.92
CA GLY A 5 20.82 22.50 -6.85
C GLY A 5 19.86 21.84 -6.05
N SER A 6 18.78 22.27 -5.90
CA SER A 6 17.94 21.59 -5.05
C SER A 6 17.56 20.41 -5.83
N LYS A 7 17.87 19.21 -5.41
CA LYS A 7 17.48 18.09 -6.02
C LYS A 7 16.05 17.90 -5.76
N VAL A 8 15.24 17.68 -6.75
CA VAL A 8 13.83 17.45 -6.58
C VAL A 8 13.66 15.96 -6.74
N PHE A 9 13.29 15.27 -5.69
CA PHE A 9 13.07 13.84 -5.78
C PHE A 9 11.62 13.57 -6.20
N PRO A 10 11.40 12.56 -7.00
CA PRO A 10 10.03 12.20 -7.36
C PRO A 10 9.28 11.75 -6.11
N THR A 11 7.98 11.92 -6.14
CA THR A 11 7.15 11.58 -5.00
C THR A 11 6.65 10.15 -5.14
N PHE A 12 6.72 9.40 -4.05
CA PHE A 12 6.18 8.05 -4.00
C PHE A 12 5.02 8.12 -3.02
N ARG A 13 3.82 7.98 -3.52
CA ARG A 13 2.62 8.16 -2.71
C ARG A 13 2.05 6.83 -2.27
N VAL A 14 1.79 6.71 -0.98
CA VAL A 14 1.26 5.48 -0.39
C VAL A 14 -0.08 5.81 0.21
N VAL A 15 -1.11 5.03 -0.13
CA VAL A 15 -2.41 5.19 0.48
C VAL A 15 -2.65 3.95 1.32
N ILE A 16 -3.03 4.14 2.56
CA ILE A 16 -3.26 3.04 3.49
C ILE A 16 -4.69 3.09 3.97
N VAL A 17 -5.42 1.99 3.81
CA VAL A 17 -6.74 1.89 4.41
C VAL A 17 -6.64 0.80 5.46
N TYR A 18 -7.19 1.04 6.63
CA TYR A 18 -7.01 0.12 7.75
C TYR A 18 -8.31 -0.03 8.53
N GLU A 19 -8.41 -1.16 9.23
CA GLU A 19 -9.62 -1.49 9.91
C GLU A 19 -9.74 -0.79 11.26
N ASP A 20 -8.70 -0.80 12.05
CA ASP A 20 -8.72 -0.19 13.37
C ASP A 20 -7.31 0.20 13.78
N PHE A 21 -7.15 0.61 15.03
CA PHE A 21 -5.87 1.09 15.50
C PHE A 21 -4.78 0.05 15.37
N ARG A 22 -5.08 -1.20 15.61
CA ARG A 22 -4.07 -2.23 15.55
C ARG A 22 -3.59 -2.46 14.13
N THR A 23 -4.51 -2.50 13.18
CA THR A 23 -4.12 -2.69 11.79
C THR A 23 -3.45 -1.42 11.24
N ALA A 24 -3.77 -0.24 11.82
CA ALA A 24 -3.07 0.97 11.44
C ALA A 24 -1.61 0.90 11.88
N ALA A 25 -1.36 0.38 13.08
CA ALA A 25 0.00 0.28 13.55
C ALA A 25 0.81 -0.69 12.70
N GLN A 26 0.18 -1.77 12.25
CA GLN A 26 0.87 -2.72 11.41
C GLN A 26 1.21 -2.07 10.06
N ALA A 27 0.27 -1.33 9.50
CA ALA A 27 0.51 -0.67 8.22
C ALA A 27 1.60 0.38 8.36
N LYS A 28 1.66 1.06 9.51
CA LYS A 28 2.68 2.04 9.70
C LYS A 28 4.05 1.40 9.75
N ARG A 29 4.17 0.23 10.32
CA ARG A 29 5.46 -0.45 10.37
C ARG A 29 5.90 -0.80 8.94
N ALA A 30 4.97 -1.23 8.10
CA ALA A 30 5.31 -1.52 6.72
C ALA A 30 5.73 -0.24 5.99
N TYR A 31 5.03 0.85 6.26
CA TYR A 31 5.37 2.12 5.63
C TYR A 31 6.74 2.59 6.10
N ASP A 32 7.03 2.45 7.39
CA ASP A 32 8.32 2.89 7.92
C ASP A 32 9.45 2.08 7.29
N PHE A 33 9.21 0.80 7.04
CA PHE A 33 10.22 -0.02 6.41
C PHE A 33 10.50 0.51 5.00
N LEU A 34 9.44 0.82 4.26
CA LEU A 34 9.61 1.34 2.91
C LEU A 34 10.31 2.70 2.95
N ALA A 35 9.93 3.55 3.90
CA ALA A 35 10.53 4.86 3.99
C ALA A 35 12.02 4.76 4.24
N ALA A 36 12.42 3.85 5.12
CA ALA A 36 13.83 3.72 5.43
C ALA A 36 14.64 3.28 4.22
N ASN A 37 14.00 2.61 3.29
CA ASN A 37 14.73 2.10 2.14
C ASN A 37 14.57 2.92 0.86
N LEU A 38 13.61 3.81 0.80
CA LEU A 38 13.39 4.59 -0.40
C LEU A 38 13.70 6.07 -0.30
N THR A 39 13.91 6.57 0.90
CA THR A 39 14.04 8.01 1.06
C THR A 39 15.27 8.61 0.40
N HIS A 40 16.21 7.79 -0.02
CA HIS A 40 17.39 8.34 -0.64
C HIS A 40 17.09 8.88 -2.04
N GLU A 41 16.06 8.36 -2.68
CA GLU A 41 15.76 8.76 -4.03
C GLU A 41 14.31 9.14 -4.24
N TRP A 42 13.49 9.02 -3.22
CA TRP A 42 12.07 9.30 -3.35
C TRP A 42 11.60 10.12 -2.16
N GLN A 43 10.61 10.95 -2.40
CA GLN A 43 9.99 11.68 -1.33
C GLN A 43 8.70 10.94 -1.03
N LEU A 44 8.65 10.25 0.09
CA LEU A 44 7.50 9.45 0.43
C LEU A 44 6.42 10.27 1.12
N THR A 45 5.19 10.05 0.75
CA THR A 45 4.05 10.63 1.44
C THR A 45 3.05 9.53 1.67
N SER A 46 2.22 9.67 2.67
CA SER A 46 1.21 8.68 2.95
C SER A 46 -0.09 9.35 3.34
N GLN A 47 -1.19 8.72 2.98
CA GLN A 47 -2.51 9.13 3.39
C GLN A 47 -3.14 7.91 4.03
N MET A 48 -3.70 8.07 5.23
CA MET A 48 -4.28 6.95 5.95
C MET A 48 -5.77 7.16 6.11
N TRP A 49 -6.54 6.14 5.79
CA TRP A 49 -7.99 6.20 5.86
C TRP A 49 -8.50 5.00 6.63
N LYS A 50 -9.25 5.25 7.70
CA LYS A 50 -9.84 4.17 8.47
C LYS A 50 -11.06 3.66 7.71
N PHE A 51 -11.29 2.37 7.72
CA PHE A 51 -12.43 1.81 7.01
C PHE A 51 -13.71 2.55 7.35
N GLU A 52 -13.89 2.89 8.62
CA GLU A 52 -15.09 3.55 9.06
C GLU A 52 -15.34 4.87 8.34
N LEU A 53 -14.30 5.57 7.97
CA LEU A 53 -14.44 6.84 7.29
C LEU A 53 -14.97 6.66 5.86
N LEU A 54 -14.74 5.51 5.28
CA LEU A 54 -15.20 5.26 3.92
C LEU A 54 -16.70 5.07 3.85
N ARG A 55 -17.36 5.03 5.00
CA ARG A 55 -18.80 4.93 5.03
C ARG A 55 -19.42 6.28 4.67
N ILE A 56 -18.66 7.35 4.77
CA ILE A 56 -19.13 8.69 4.48
C ILE A 56 -18.80 8.96 3.02
N PRO A 57 -19.79 9.18 2.16
CA PRO A 57 -19.54 9.27 0.72
C PRO A 57 -18.51 10.32 0.32
N GLU A 58 -18.53 11.48 0.95
CA GLU A 58 -17.59 12.52 0.61
C GLU A 58 -16.16 12.10 0.94
N LEU A 59 -15.98 11.41 2.06
CA LEU A 59 -14.66 10.98 2.45
C LEU A 59 -14.22 9.80 1.59
N ARG A 60 -15.16 8.95 1.21
CA ARG A 60 -14.82 7.83 0.33
C ARG A 60 -14.37 8.36 -1.03
N ASP A 61 -15.00 9.44 -1.51
CA ASP A 61 -14.59 10.03 -2.78
C ASP A 61 -13.18 10.60 -2.66
N MET A 62 -12.87 11.26 -1.54
CA MET A 62 -11.53 11.80 -1.35
C MET A 62 -10.51 10.69 -1.27
N ALA A 63 -10.84 9.63 -0.58
CA ALA A 63 -9.92 8.50 -0.45
C ALA A 63 -9.70 7.82 -1.80
N ALA A 64 -10.72 7.81 -2.66
CA ALA A 64 -10.58 7.22 -3.97
C ALA A 64 -9.68 8.09 -4.86
N GLU A 65 -9.76 9.41 -4.70
CA GLU A 65 -8.89 10.28 -5.46
C GLU A 65 -7.45 10.09 -5.01
N ASP A 66 -7.24 9.93 -3.71
CA ASP A 66 -5.89 9.70 -3.21
C ASP A 66 -5.36 8.38 -3.78
N ALA A 67 -6.19 7.36 -3.81
CA ALA A 67 -5.76 6.05 -4.31
C ALA A 67 -5.45 6.10 -5.80
N ALA A 68 -6.23 6.85 -6.55
CA ALA A 68 -5.99 6.94 -7.99
C ALA A 68 -4.64 7.56 -8.30
N MET A 69 -4.12 8.36 -7.37
CA MET A 69 -2.84 8.97 -7.58
C MET A 69 -1.72 8.28 -6.83
N ALA A 70 -2.00 7.19 -6.19
CA ALA A 70 -1.01 6.52 -5.36
C ALA A 70 -0.11 5.63 -6.19
N ASN A 71 1.08 5.37 -5.71
CA ASN A 71 1.96 4.41 -6.32
C ASN A 71 1.79 3.06 -5.63
N LEU A 72 1.42 3.08 -4.36
CA LEU A 72 1.26 1.87 -3.59
C LEU A 72 0.02 1.98 -2.73
N ILE A 73 -0.79 0.96 -2.71
CA ILE A 73 -1.98 0.94 -1.88
C ILE A 73 -1.84 -0.22 -0.89
N ILE A 74 -2.06 0.05 0.38
CA ILE A 74 -1.98 -0.95 1.42
C ILE A 74 -3.35 -1.10 2.07
N VAL A 75 -3.87 -2.30 2.11
CA VAL A 75 -5.12 -2.59 2.80
C VAL A 75 -4.75 -3.44 4.01
N SER A 76 -4.97 -2.92 5.21
CA SER A 76 -4.57 -3.60 6.43
C SER A 76 -5.80 -3.97 7.24
N CYS A 77 -5.99 -5.23 7.50
CA CYS A 77 -7.15 -5.70 8.21
C CYS A 77 -6.84 -6.95 9.01
N HIS A 78 -7.79 -7.36 9.84
CA HIS A 78 -7.57 -8.54 10.66
C HIS A 78 -7.84 -9.80 9.86
N GLY A 79 -8.76 -9.76 8.94
CA GLY A 79 -9.07 -10.95 8.15
C GLY A 79 -10.09 -11.87 8.79
N ASP A 80 -10.66 -11.48 9.94
CA ASP A 80 -11.65 -12.33 10.58
C ASP A 80 -13.06 -11.97 10.14
N GLN A 81 -13.23 -10.96 9.31
CA GLN A 81 -14.51 -10.61 8.75
C GLN A 81 -14.31 -10.22 7.31
N GLU A 82 -15.36 -10.23 6.55
CA GLU A 82 -15.28 -9.82 5.16
C GLU A 82 -15.02 -8.32 5.10
N LEU A 83 -14.44 -7.87 4.04
CA LEU A 83 -14.26 -6.43 3.87
C LEU A 83 -15.63 -5.77 3.81
N PRO A 84 -15.80 -4.66 4.50
CA PRO A 84 -17.08 -3.95 4.44
C PRO A 84 -17.37 -3.52 3.02
N ALA A 85 -18.67 -3.43 2.70
CA ALA A 85 -19.09 -3.02 1.37
C ALA A 85 -18.53 -1.63 1.02
N ASP A 86 -18.42 -0.75 2.00
CA ASP A 86 -17.89 0.58 1.73
C ASP A 86 -16.44 0.52 1.27
N VAL A 87 -15.69 -0.44 1.75
CA VAL A 87 -14.29 -0.59 1.35
C VAL A 87 -14.22 -1.15 -0.06
N THR A 88 -15.06 -2.16 -0.37
CA THR A 88 -15.03 -2.72 -1.72
C THR A 88 -15.57 -1.70 -2.72
N ASP A 89 -16.54 -0.85 -2.31
CA ASP A 89 -17.02 0.19 -3.20
C ASP A 89 -15.88 1.18 -3.48
N TRP A 90 -15.11 1.51 -2.46
CA TRP A 90 -13.98 2.40 -2.63
C TRP A 90 -12.96 1.79 -3.61
N VAL A 91 -12.71 0.50 -3.48
CA VAL A 91 -11.77 -0.17 -4.38
C VAL A 91 -12.26 -0.05 -5.82
N GLU A 92 -13.54 -0.28 -6.04
CA GLU A 92 -14.06 -0.23 -7.41
C GLU A 92 -14.02 1.19 -7.96
N MET A 93 -14.07 2.21 -7.11
CA MET A 93 -14.02 3.57 -7.57
C MET A 93 -12.67 3.90 -8.17
N TRP A 94 -11.59 3.67 -7.44
CA TRP A 94 -10.29 4.07 -7.95
C TRP A 94 -9.78 3.09 -9.01
N GLN A 95 -10.28 1.87 -8.96
CA GLN A 95 -9.80 0.94 -9.94
C GLN A 95 -10.34 1.26 -11.31
N GLY A 96 -11.49 1.90 -11.37
CA GLY A 96 -12.04 2.25 -12.65
C GLY A 96 -11.48 3.55 -13.18
N ASP A 97 -10.66 4.22 -12.40
CA ASP A 97 -10.14 5.48 -12.82
C ASP A 97 -8.86 5.24 -13.53
N LYS A 98 -8.22 6.27 -14.01
CA LYS A 98 -7.01 6.09 -14.68
C LYS A 98 -5.83 6.07 -13.83
N GLY A 99 -5.96 5.90 -12.55
CA GLY A 99 -4.83 5.84 -11.66
C GLY A 99 -3.96 4.68 -12.05
N GLU A 100 -2.73 4.72 -11.66
CA GLU A 100 -1.82 3.65 -11.98
C GLU A 100 -0.97 3.24 -10.82
N PRO A 101 -1.54 2.71 -9.77
CA PRO A 101 -0.72 2.20 -8.68
C PRO A 101 0.15 1.08 -9.20
N VAL A 102 1.34 1.00 -8.66
CA VAL A 102 2.28 -0.02 -9.07
C VAL A 102 2.00 -1.30 -8.31
N ALA A 103 1.58 -1.20 -7.09
CA ALA A 103 1.40 -2.39 -6.27
C ALA A 103 0.27 -2.26 -5.26
N LEU A 104 -0.29 -3.38 -4.91
CA LEU A 104 -1.34 -3.46 -3.90
C LEU A 104 -0.86 -4.46 -2.86
N VAL A 105 -0.88 -4.08 -1.61
CA VAL A 105 -0.42 -4.93 -0.52
C VAL A 105 -1.57 -5.20 0.43
N ALA A 106 -1.76 -6.46 0.77
CA ALA A 106 -2.77 -6.85 1.75
C ALA A 106 -2.04 -7.26 3.02
N LEU A 107 -2.33 -6.58 4.12
CA LEU A 107 -1.72 -6.90 5.40
C LEU A 107 -2.77 -7.51 6.30
N PHE A 108 -2.41 -8.63 6.92
CA PHE A 108 -3.29 -9.27 7.89
C PHE A 108 -2.50 -9.36 9.19
N ASP A 109 -3.15 -9.12 10.31
CA ASP A 109 -2.42 -9.11 11.58
C ASP A 109 -2.24 -10.52 12.14
N ARG A 110 -2.69 -11.53 11.43
CA ARG A 110 -2.44 -12.89 11.84
C ARG A 110 -2.42 -13.76 10.61
N PRO A 111 -1.85 -14.94 10.70
CA PRO A 111 -1.75 -15.82 9.54
C PRO A 111 -3.12 -16.17 8.97
N PRO A 112 -3.22 -16.42 7.69
CA PRO A 112 -4.50 -16.73 7.08
C PRO A 112 -5.18 -17.93 7.72
N GLU A 113 -4.43 -18.84 8.29
CA GLU A 113 -5.03 -20.00 8.91
C GLU A 113 -5.82 -19.63 10.13
N GLN A 114 -5.51 -18.49 10.74
CA GLN A 114 -6.19 -18.07 11.94
C GLN A 114 -7.22 -16.99 11.67
N ALA A 115 -7.40 -16.62 10.44
CA ALA A 115 -8.32 -15.54 10.10
C ALA A 115 -9.29 -16.08 9.08
N GLN A 116 -10.52 -16.24 9.49
CA GLN A 116 -11.52 -16.91 8.70
C GLN A 116 -11.74 -16.35 7.31
N HIS A 117 -11.68 -15.07 7.14
CA HIS A 117 -11.95 -14.47 5.86
C HIS A 117 -10.70 -13.93 5.16
N ALA A 118 -9.53 -14.21 5.71
CA ALA A 118 -8.31 -13.67 5.11
C ALA A 118 -8.10 -14.17 3.69
N ARG A 119 -8.39 -15.44 3.44
CA ARG A 119 -8.19 -15.96 2.11
C ARG A 119 -9.15 -15.36 1.11
N THR A 120 -10.39 -15.14 1.52
CA THR A 120 -11.38 -14.54 0.63
C THR A 120 -10.98 -13.10 0.32
N THR A 121 -10.54 -12.35 1.33
CA THR A 121 -10.13 -10.98 1.14
C THR A 121 -8.88 -10.94 0.25
N GLN A 122 -7.94 -11.84 0.50
CA GLN A 122 -6.73 -11.88 -0.29
C GLN A 122 -7.07 -12.18 -1.75
N ALA A 123 -7.95 -13.14 -1.99
CA ALA A 123 -8.32 -13.50 -3.36
C ALA A 123 -9.00 -12.33 -4.06
N TYR A 124 -9.83 -11.59 -3.34
CA TYR A 124 -10.50 -10.45 -3.92
C TYR A 124 -9.48 -9.38 -4.32
N LEU A 125 -8.57 -9.07 -3.41
CA LEU A 125 -7.59 -8.02 -3.69
C LEU A 125 -6.61 -8.45 -4.78
N GLU A 126 -6.33 -9.73 -4.84
CA GLU A 126 -5.45 -10.22 -5.88
C GLU A 126 -6.11 -10.07 -7.25
N ARG A 127 -7.42 -10.29 -7.34
CA ARG A 127 -8.12 -10.12 -8.60
C ARG A 127 -8.13 -8.63 -8.97
N VAL A 128 -8.26 -7.75 -7.97
CA VAL A 128 -8.23 -6.32 -8.24
C VAL A 128 -6.87 -5.94 -8.80
N ALA A 129 -5.81 -6.46 -8.21
CA ALA A 129 -4.47 -6.15 -8.68
C ALA A 129 -4.28 -6.64 -10.11
N LYS A 130 -4.78 -7.82 -10.43
CA LYS A 130 -4.65 -8.34 -11.75
C LYS A 130 -5.39 -7.47 -12.75
N ARG A 131 -6.59 -7.04 -12.44
CA ARG A 131 -7.33 -6.20 -13.36
C ARG A 131 -6.62 -4.88 -13.58
N GLY A 132 -5.94 -4.38 -12.57
CA GLY A 132 -5.25 -3.09 -12.67
C GLY A 132 -3.81 -3.22 -13.10
N ARG A 133 -3.37 -4.44 -13.38
CA ARG A 133 -1.98 -4.68 -13.77
C ARG A 133 -1.01 -4.22 -12.71
N MET A 134 -1.34 -4.47 -11.45
CA MET A 134 -0.49 -4.14 -10.34
C MET A 134 0.14 -5.37 -9.79
N GLU A 135 1.29 -5.22 -9.15
CA GLU A 135 1.87 -6.33 -8.42
C GLU A 135 1.07 -6.52 -7.15
N PHE A 136 0.99 -7.72 -6.66
CA PHE A 136 0.22 -7.99 -5.47
C PHE A 136 1.09 -8.71 -4.44
N PHE A 137 1.07 -8.23 -3.20
CA PHE A 137 1.85 -8.81 -2.14
C PHE A 137 1.00 -8.96 -0.89
N THR A 138 1.32 -9.94 -0.07
CA THR A 138 0.60 -10.13 1.17
C THR A 138 1.59 -10.18 2.31
N TRP A 139 1.14 -9.78 3.47
CA TRP A 139 1.91 -9.86 4.68
C TRP A 139 1.08 -10.72 5.63
N PRO A 140 1.66 -11.62 6.38
CA PRO A 140 3.06 -11.61 6.79
C PRO A 140 3.98 -12.43 5.90
N GLU A 141 3.54 -12.83 4.74
CA GLU A 141 4.44 -13.55 3.91
C GLU A 141 5.62 -12.74 3.50
N GLY A 142 5.72 -11.54 3.92
CA GLY A 142 6.90 -10.78 3.64
C GLY A 142 6.60 -9.54 2.86
N LEU A 143 7.33 -8.47 3.12
CA LEU A 143 7.14 -7.28 2.35
C LEU A 143 7.75 -7.49 0.98
N PRO A 144 7.26 -6.82 -0.01
CA PRO A 144 7.78 -7.00 -1.36
C PRO A 144 9.20 -6.50 -1.46
N GLU A 145 9.90 -7.01 -2.43
CA GLU A 145 11.23 -6.53 -2.66
C GLU A 145 11.13 -5.16 -3.25
N LEU A 146 12.01 -4.29 -2.84
CA LEU A 146 11.94 -2.95 -3.29
C LEU A 146 12.10 -2.79 -4.79
N GLU A 147 12.86 -3.62 -5.41
CA GLU A 147 13.05 -3.48 -6.82
C GLU A 147 11.77 -3.66 -7.58
N ILE A 148 10.85 -4.43 -7.04
CA ILE A 148 9.63 -4.65 -7.75
C ILE A 148 8.76 -3.42 -7.66
N LEU A 149 8.81 -2.72 -6.53
CA LEU A 149 7.99 -1.55 -6.37
C LEU A 149 8.55 -0.36 -7.14
N VAL A 150 9.83 -0.35 -7.38
CA VAL A 150 10.46 0.78 -8.04
C VAL A 150 11.27 0.27 -9.20
N PRO A 151 10.64 0.00 -10.28
CA PRO A 151 11.30 -0.62 -11.43
C PRO A 151 12.63 -0.03 -11.86
N ASP A 152 12.73 1.22 -11.83
CA ASP A 152 13.96 1.76 -12.29
C ASP A 152 15.06 1.74 -11.34
N ARG A 153 14.94 1.09 -10.23
CA ARG A 153 15.98 1.13 -9.29
C ARG A 153 16.71 -0.08 -9.27
N ALA A 154 16.61 -0.85 -10.19
CA ALA A 154 17.32 -2.06 -10.16
C ALA A 154 18.65 -1.90 -9.63
N SER A 155 19.28 -0.99 -9.98
CA SER A 155 20.58 -0.95 -9.57
C SER A 155 20.75 -0.79 -8.17
N VAL A 156 20.04 -0.22 -7.55
CA VAL A 156 20.33 0.07 -6.25
C VAL A 156 20.32 -0.95 -5.40
N THR A 157 19.75 -1.71 -5.63
CA THR A 157 19.73 -2.69 -4.82
C THR A 157 20.68 -2.95 -4.02
N ALA A 158 21.39 -2.98 -4.30
CA ALA A 158 22.42 -3.23 -3.55
C ALA A 158 22.10 -3.11 -2.21
N ALA A 159 21.26 -2.74 -1.86
CA ALA A 159 20.97 -2.61 -0.56
C ALA A 159 21.40 -3.66 0.22
N GLU A 160 21.88 -4.47 -0.25
CA GLU A 160 22.28 -5.46 0.49
C GLU A 160 22.59 -5.26 1.83
N PRO A 161 23.17 -4.40 2.15
CA PRO A 161 23.66 -4.27 3.46
C PRO A 161 22.62 -4.48 4.45
N LEU A 162 21.51 -4.19 4.16
CA LEU A 162 20.59 -4.27 5.09
C LEU A 162 20.48 -5.55 5.60
N CYS A 163 20.54 -6.40 4.89
CA CYS A 163 20.39 -7.68 5.33
C CYS A 163 21.20 -7.97 6.39
N GLN A 164 22.32 -7.63 6.41
CA GLN A 164 23.10 -7.97 7.42
C GLN A 164 22.84 -7.32 8.59
N ALA A 165 22.33 -6.36 8.61
CA ALA A 165 22.19 -5.69 9.81
C ALA A 165 21.56 -6.63 10.75
N ALA A 166 21.01 -7.51 10.42
CA ALA A 166 20.44 -8.34 11.40
C ALA A 166 21.44 -9.00 12.29
#